data_e9bc6f877eeaa3152f79cd998ae3745a
#
_entry.id   e9bc6f877eeaa3152f79cd998ae3745a
#
_cell.length_a   1.000
_cell.length_b   1.000
_cell.length_c   1.000
_cell.angle_alpha   90.00
_cell.angle_beta   90.00
_cell.angle_gamma   90.00
#
_symmetry.space_group_name_H-M   'P 1'
#
loop_
_entity.id
_entity.type
_entity.pdbx_description
1 polymer ?
#
loop_
_entity_poly.entity_id
_entity_poly.type
_entity_poly.pdbx_seq_one_letter_code
_entity_poly.pdbx_strand_id
1 'polypeptide(L)'
;MKSPRAIYLFLFIVVIVPVTVFGITKWYDLNIKKLPVFGPENHVVGDFRFRDQRNKVITQADWNGKIVVAGYFFISCPSICPKVITQLKRVQDNPEMNVVINSFTVDPERDSVGRLMVFAEKKGIKSGWHLLTGDKIALYKFARTDLMIDATDGDGGPGDFIHSEYLALIDPLHHIRGYYKGTDEGEVNRMIHDINRLKIEFKL
;
A
#
# COMPACT_ATOMS: atom_id res chain seq x y z
N MET A 1 -57.27 -18.07 15.38
CA MET A 1 -56.18 -18.56 14.50
C MET A 1 -55.63 -17.36 13.74
N LYS A 2 -54.37 -16.99 13.98
CA LYS A 2 -53.73 -15.90 13.20
C LYS A 2 -53.60 -16.35 11.76
N SER A 3 -53.99 -15.53 10.78
CA SER A 3 -53.92 -15.92 9.36
C SER A 3 -52.48 -16.22 8.96
N PRO A 4 -52.23 -17.26 8.15
CA PRO A 4 -50.87 -17.59 7.72
C PRO A 4 -50.19 -16.43 7.02
N ARG A 5 -50.94 -15.52 6.39
CA ARG A 5 -50.39 -14.28 5.76
C ARG A 5 -49.76 -13.33 6.78
N ALA A 6 -50.31 -13.21 7.98
CA ALA A 6 -49.73 -12.35 9.02
C ALA A 6 -48.39 -12.91 9.54
N ILE A 7 -48.23 -14.22 9.61
CA ILE A 7 -46.98 -14.87 10.01
C ILE A 7 -45.90 -14.67 8.93
N TYR A 8 -46.23 -14.84 7.66
CA TYR A 8 -45.31 -14.59 6.56
C TYR A 8 -44.86 -13.13 6.46
N LEU A 9 -45.81 -12.18 6.66
CA LEU A 9 -45.50 -10.75 6.71
C LEU A 9 -44.59 -10.41 7.90
N PHE A 10 -44.83 -10.98 9.04
CA PHE A 10 -43.98 -10.80 10.23
C PHE A 10 -42.56 -11.34 9.98
N LEU A 11 -42.42 -12.56 9.45
CA LEU A 11 -41.12 -13.15 9.11
C LEU A 11 -40.39 -12.34 8.05
N PHE A 12 -41.12 -11.83 7.04
CA PHE A 12 -40.54 -10.94 6.03
C PHE A 12 -39.92 -9.68 6.65
N ILE A 13 -40.68 -9.00 7.53
CA ILE A 13 -40.21 -7.76 8.17
C ILE A 13 -39.04 -8.07 9.11
N VAL A 14 -39.12 -9.13 9.91
CA VAL A 14 -38.13 -9.43 10.95
C VAL A 14 -36.82 -9.99 10.36
N VAL A 15 -36.83 -10.65 9.21
CA VAL A 15 -35.66 -11.27 8.61
C VAL A 15 -35.16 -10.47 7.41
N ILE A 16 -36.02 -10.19 6.43
CA ILE A 16 -35.59 -9.58 5.17
C ILE A 16 -35.15 -8.13 5.37
N VAL A 17 -35.89 -7.35 6.17
CA VAL A 17 -35.52 -5.93 6.38
C VAL A 17 -34.15 -5.79 7.06
N PRO A 18 -33.85 -6.48 8.18
CA PRO A 18 -32.49 -6.41 8.75
C PRO A 18 -31.39 -6.89 7.83
N VAL A 19 -31.61 -7.97 7.06
CA VAL A 19 -30.64 -8.48 6.10
C VAL A 19 -30.36 -7.47 4.98
N THR A 20 -31.40 -6.85 4.43
CA THR A 20 -31.25 -5.82 3.39
C THR A 20 -30.57 -4.56 3.93
N VAL A 21 -30.96 -4.07 5.10
CA VAL A 21 -30.30 -2.93 5.75
C VAL A 21 -28.83 -3.23 6.01
N PHE A 22 -28.52 -4.41 6.57
CA PHE A 22 -27.13 -4.82 6.77
C PHE A 22 -26.36 -4.91 5.46
N GLY A 23 -26.96 -5.46 4.41
CA GLY A 23 -26.35 -5.52 3.08
C GLY A 23 -26.04 -4.13 2.49
N ILE A 24 -27.02 -3.21 2.60
CA ILE A 24 -26.86 -1.82 2.13
C ILE A 24 -25.79 -1.07 2.95
N THR A 25 -25.80 -1.20 4.27
CA THR A 25 -24.79 -0.53 5.12
C THR A 25 -23.39 -1.07 4.86
N LYS A 26 -23.25 -2.38 4.72
CA LYS A 26 -21.96 -2.99 4.35
C LYS A 26 -21.48 -2.54 2.97
N TRP A 27 -22.38 -2.50 1.99
CA TRP A 27 -22.06 -2.02 0.65
C TRP A 27 -21.63 -0.54 0.66
N TYR A 28 -22.38 0.31 1.42
CA TYR A 28 -22.04 1.72 1.62
C TYR A 28 -20.64 1.90 2.25
N ASP A 29 -20.38 1.19 3.36
CA ASP A 29 -19.09 1.28 4.05
C ASP A 29 -17.92 0.84 3.15
N LEU A 30 -18.11 -0.19 2.33
CA LEU A 30 -17.08 -0.72 1.45
C LEU A 30 -16.83 0.14 0.20
N ASN A 31 -17.86 0.80 -0.35
CA ASN A 31 -17.77 1.41 -1.69
C ASN A 31 -17.90 2.94 -1.68
N ILE A 32 -18.52 3.55 -0.67
CA ILE A 32 -18.84 4.98 -0.67
C ILE A 32 -18.10 5.73 0.44
N LYS A 33 -17.96 5.12 1.62
CA LYS A 33 -17.26 5.75 2.74
C LYS A 33 -15.80 6.00 2.38
N LYS A 34 -15.32 7.22 2.59
CA LYS A 34 -13.92 7.57 2.38
C LYS A 34 -12.99 6.69 3.22
N LEU A 35 -11.83 6.36 2.67
CA LEU A 35 -10.81 5.65 3.45
C LEU A 35 -10.31 6.54 4.60
N PRO A 36 -9.94 5.95 5.73
CA PRO A 36 -9.33 6.70 6.83
C PRO A 36 -8.01 7.35 6.39
N VAL A 37 -7.61 8.38 7.10
CA VAL A 37 -6.25 8.95 7.04
C VAL A 37 -5.50 8.47 8.27
N PHE A 38 -4.30 7.97 8.08
CA PHE A 38 -3.43 7.46 9.14
C PHE A 38 -2.33 8.45 9.49
N GLY A 39 -1.89 8.42 10.73
CA GLY A 39 -0.83 9.27 11.27
C GLY A 39 -1.37 10.34 12.23
N PRO A 40 -0.46 11.12 12.83
CA PRO A 40 -0.82 12.30 13.62
C PRO A 40 -1.67 13.28 12.84
N GLU A 41 -2.36 14.19 13.54
CA GLU A 41 -3.20 15.19 12.89
C GLU A 41 -2.39 15.99 11.85
N ASN A 42 -2.96 16.10 10.62
CA ASN A 42 -2.32 16.73 9.46
C ASN A 42 -1.04 16.05 8.93
N HIS A 43 -0.81 14.77 9.28
CA HIS A 43 0.33 14.05 8.73
C HIS A 43 0.19 13.85 7.22
N VAL A 44 1.22 14.28 6.49
CA VAL A 44 1.46 13.97 5.08
C VAL A 44 2.87 13.41 4.93
N VAL A 45 3.05 12.49 4.01
CA VAL A 45 4.38 11.96 3.71
C VAL A 45 5.27 13.10 3.23
N GLY A 46 6.40 13.32 3.91
CA GLY A 46 7.31 14.43 3.69
C GLY A 46 8.21 14.27 2.46
N ASP A 47 9.06 15.27 2.26
CA ASP A 47 10.02 15.28 1.15
C ASP A 47 11.07 14.19 1.31
N PHE A 48 11.41 13.56 0.19
CA PHE A 48 12.51 12.62 0.09
C PHE A 48 13.24 12.77 -1.24
N ARG A 49 14.45 12.21 -1.30
CA ARG A 49 15.27 12.20 -2.53
C ARG A 49 16.10 10.93 -2.58
N PHE A 50 15.69 9.96 -3.40
CA PHE A 50 16.38 8.69 -3.58
C PHE A 50 16.61 8.39 -5.06
N ARG A 51 17.48 7.43 -5.38
CA ARG A 51 17.74 6.99 -6.75
C ARG A 51 17.03 5.67 -7.03
N ASP A 52 16.41 5.57 -8.19
CA ASP A 52 15.81 4.32 -8.64
C ASP A 52 16.84 3.41 -9.37
N GLN A 53 16.40 2.21 -9.72
CA GLN A 53 17.20 1.23 -10.49
C GLN A 53 17.68 1.74 -11.84
N ARG A 54 17.13 2.80 -12.38
CA ARG A 54 17.54 3.47 -13.65
C ARG A 54 18.41 4.70 -13.39
N ASN A 55 18.88 4.87 -12.17
CA ASN A 55 19.63 6.03 -11.71
C ASN A 55 18.89 7.37 -11.79
N LYS A 56 17.55 7.33 -11.97
CA LYS A 56 16.71 8.51 -11.91
C LYS A 56 16.52 8.92 -10.44
N VAL A 57 16.60 10.22 -10.16
CA VAL A 57 16.23 10.75 -8.85
C VAL A 57 14.70 10.79 -8.76
N ILE A 58 14.16 10.17 -7.74
CA ILE A 58 12.74 10.17 -7.39
C ILE A 58 12.57 10.97 -6.11
N THR A 59 11.54 11.81 -6.10
CA THR A 59 11.20 12.72 -5.01
C THR A 59 9.71 12.62 -4.69
N GLN A 60 9.26 13.27 -3.62
CA GLN A 60 7.84 13.38 -3.30
C GLN A 60 7.04 14.00 -4.45
N ALA A 61 7.61 14.97 -5.19
CA ALA A 61 6.95 15.62 -6.33
C ALA A 61 6.57 14.64 -7.46
N ASP A 62 7.30 13.50 -7.62
CA ASP A 62 6.94 12.45 -8.56
C ASP A 62 5.62 11.74 -8.19
N TRP A 63 5.13 11.92 -6.96
CA TRP A 63 3.88 11.36 -6.45
C TRP A 63 2.66 12.28 -6.63
N ASN A 64 2.87 13.56 -6.95
CA ASN A 64 1.79 14.53 -7.08
C ASN A 64 0.69 14.03 -8.02
N GLY A 65 -0.54 14.02 -7.54
CA GLY A 65 -1.71 13.60 -8.31
C GLY A 65 -1.79 12.09 -8.57
N LYS A 66 -0.95 11.27 -7.93
CA LYS A 66 -0.92 9.82 -8.14
C LYS A 66 -1.24 9.06 -6.86
N ILE A 67 -1.81 7.88 -7.02
CA ILE A 67 -1.90 6.90 -5.94
C ILE A 67 -0.58 6.14 -5.90
N VAL A 68 -0.02 5.98 -4.71
CA VAL A 68 1.27 5.34 -4.51
C VAL A 68 1.13 4.16 -3.56
N VAL A 69 1.83 3.06 -3.89
CA VAL A 69 2.05 1.93 -3.00
C VAL A 69 3.52 1.93 -2.61
N ALA A 70 3.80 2.10 -1.33
CA ALA A 70 5.15 2.20 -0.79
C ALA A 70 5.45 1.05 0.18
N GLY A 71 6.65 0.48 0.12
CA GLY A 71 7.07 -0.57 1.05
C GLY A 71 8.58 -0.76 1.05
N TYR A 72 9.06 -1.62 1.95
CA TYR A 72 10.48 -1.89 2.10
C TYR A 72 10.84 -3.30 1.64
N PHE A 73 12.08 -3.46 1.16
CA PHE A 73 12.60 -4.74 0.67
C PHE A 73 14.13 -4.75 0.72
N PHE A 74 14.75 -5.88 0.41
CA PHE A 74 16.15 -5.98 0.00
C PHE A 74 16.37 -7.19 -0.91
N ILE A 75 17.37 -7.10 -1.79
CA ILE A 75 17.59 -8.10 -2.84
C ILE A 75 17.88 -9.49 -2.27
N SER A 76 18.65 -9.55 -1.17
CA SER A 76 19.11 -10.81 -0.58
C SER A 76 18.12 -11.43 0.42
N CYS A 77 16.90 -10.90 0.52
CA CYS A 77 15.86 -11.43 1.41
C CYS A 77 15.42 -12.85 0.98
N PRO A 78 15.53 -13.87 1.86
CA PRO A 78 15.24 -15.24 1.46
C PRO A 78 13.75 -15.62 1.55
N SER A 79 12.91 -14.85 2.26
CA SER A 79 11.58 -15.32 2.66
C SER A 79 10.44 -14.34 2.36
N ILE A 80 10.43 -13.16 2.95
CA ILE A 80 9.32 -12.19 2.91
C ILE A 80 9.27 -11.47 1.56
N CYS A 81 10.41 -10.87 1.13
CA CYS A 81 10.44 -10.04 -0.07
C CYS A 81 10.02 -10.76 -1.35
N PRO A 82 10.37 -12.04 -1.60
CA PRO A 82 9.87 -12.74 -2.77
C PRO A 82 8.33 -12.81 -2.83
N LYS A 83 7.68 -13.00 -1.68
CA LYS A 83 6.21 -13.03 -1.57
C LYS A 83 5.62 -11.65 -1.85
N VAL A 84 6.15 -10.61 -1.20
CA VAL A 84 5.71 -9.21 -1.40
C VAL A 84 5.87 -8.80 -2.87
N ILE A 85 7.00 -9.11 -3.50
CA ILE A 85 7.24 -8.81 -4.92
C ILE A 85 6.23 -9.52 -5.81
N THR A 86 5.91 -10.79 -5.52
CA THR A 86 4.90 -11.54 -6.27
C THR A 86 3.53 -10.86 -6.19
N GLN A 87 3.14 -10.39 -5.01
CA GLN A 87 1.88 -9.67 -4.81
C GLN A 87 1.90 -8.29 -5.49
N LEU A 88 2.98 -7.53 -5.37
CA LEU A 88 3.12 -6.24 -6.06
C LEU A 88 3.13 -6.38 -7.59
N LYS A 89 3.59 -7.51 -8.13
CA LYS A 89 3.45 -7.79 -9.56
C LYS A 89 2.00 -7.91 -10.00
N ARG A 90 1.11 -8.45 -9.17
CA ARG A 90 -0.33 -8.48 -9.47
C ARG A 90 -0.90 -7.05 -9.61
N VAL A 91 -0.42 -6.13 -8.76
CA VAL A 91 -0.80 -4.71 -8.86
C VAL A 91 -0.21 -4.08 -10.12
N GLN A 92 1.08 -4.30 -10.40
CA GLN A 92 1.78 -3.78 -11.58
C GLN A 92 1.16 -4.27 -12.89
N ASP A 93 0.79 -5.56 -12.96
CA ASP A 93 0.34 -6.22 -14.18
C ASP A 93 -1.15 -5.98 -14.46
N ASN A 94 -1.89 -5.39 -13.52
CA ASN A 94 -3.26 -4.96 -13.71
C ASN A 94 -3.29 -3.55 -14.36
N PRO A 95 -3.68 -3.43 -15.64
CA PRO A 95 -3.64 -2.17 -16.38
C PRO A 95 -4.60 -1.11 -15.81
N GLU A 96 -5.62 -1.55 -15.06
CA GLU A 96 -6.57 -0.64 -14.43
C GLU A 96 -5.99 0.04 -13.18
N MET A 97 -4.91 -0.47 -12.60
CA MET A 97 -4.41 0.08 -11.33
C MET A 97 -3.79 1.46 -11.48
N ASN A 98 -3.03 1.75 -12.55
CA ASN A 98 -2.40 3.05 -12.81
C ASN A 98 -1.84 3.72 -11.54
N VAL A 99 -1.08 2.97 -10.77
CA VAL A 99 -0.44 3.41 -9.51
C VAL A 99 1.07 3.43 -9.67
N VAL A 100 1.73 4.25 -8.87
CA VAL A 100 3.18 4.23 -8.71
C VAL A 100 3.54 3.27 -7.58
N ILE A 101 4.48 2.36 -7.81
CA ILE A 101 4.98 1.47 -6.77
C ILE A 101 6.40 1.91 -6.41
N ASN A 102 6.66 2.17 -5.14
CA ASN A 102 7.97 2.52 -4.62
C ASN A 102 8.41 1.51 -3.57
N SER A 103 9.45 0.75 -3.88
CA SER A 103 10.07 -0.19 -2.95
C SER A 103 11.44 0.35 -2.53
N PHE A 104 11.58 0.67 -1.25
CA PHE A 104 12.80 1.23 -0.67
C PHE A 104 13.68 0.11 -0.13
N THR A 105 14.97 0.10 -0.46
CA THR A 105 15.85 -0.91 0.11
C THR A 105 16.17 -0.61 1.58
N VAL A 106 16.25 -1.66 2.40
CA VAL A 106 16.78 -1.58 3.76
C VAL A 106 18.29 -1.88 3.82
N ASP A 107 18.90 -2.29 2.70
CA ASP A 107 20.32 -2.64 2.61
C ASP A 107 21.03 -1.86 1.48
N PRO A 108 21.03 -0.51 1.53
CA PRO A 108 21.57 0.31 0.43
C PRO A 108 23.07 0.12 0.20
N GLU A 109 23.81 -0.36 1.20
CA GLU A 109 25.24 -0.66 1.08
C GLU A 109 25.49 -1.82 0.09
N ARG A 110 24.58 -2.80 0.06
CA ARG A 110 24.62 -3.92 -0.88
C ARG A 110 23.77 -3.69 -2.11
N ASP A 111 22.61 -3.02 -1.97
CA ASP A 111 21.63 -2.82 -3.03
C ASP A 111 21.92 -1.54 -3.82
N SER A 112 23.06 -1.52 -4.51
CA SER A 112 23.44 -0.41 -5.40
C SER A 112 22.48 -0.30 -6.60
N VAL A 113 22.43 0.87 -7.25
CA VAL A 113 21.62 1.13 -8.46
C VAL A 113 21.81 0.03 -9.51
N GLY A 114 23.06 -0.38 -9.77
CA GLY A 114 23.34 -1.44 -10.74
C GLY A 114 22.77 -2.81 -10.34
N ARG A 115 22.85 -3.16 -9.06
CA ARG A 115 22.24 -4.40 -8.56
C ARG A 115 20.72 -4.36 -8.59
N LEU A 116 20.13 -3.21 -8.27
CA LEU A 116 18.69 -2.99 -8.38
C LEU A 116 18.22 -3.09 -9.83
N MET A 117 19.00 -2.60 -10.81
CA MET A 117 18.68 -2.72 -12.23
C MET A 117 18.63 -4.19 -12.67
N VAL A 118 19.68 -4.96 -12.39
CA VAL A 118 19.72 -6.40 -12.70
C VAL A 118 18.56 -7.15 -12.02
N PHE A 119 18.26 -6.81 -10.78
CA PHE A 119 17.16 -7.40 -10.05
C PHE A 119 15.80 -7.05 -10.69
N ALA A 120 15.60 -5.78 -11.08
CA ALA A 120 14.38 -5.32 -11.73
C ALA A 120 14.13 -6.05 -13.05
N GLU A 121 15.16 -6.21 -13.89
CA GLU A 121 15.11 -6.99 -15.14
C GLU A 121 14.72 -8.44 -14.87
N LYS A 122 15.43 -9.11 -13.96
CA LYS A 122 15.16 -10.50 -13.58
C LYS A 122 13.73 -10.71 -13.06
N LYS A 123 13.17 -9.72 -12.36
CA LYS A 123 11.82 -9.79 -11.80
C LYS A 123 10.74 -9.25 -12.73
N GLY A 124 11.08 -8.68 -13.88
CA GLY A 124 10.13 -8.08 -14.82
C GLY A 124 9.43 -6.85 -14.24
N ILE A 125 10.19 -5.99 -13.54
CA ILE A 125 9.69 -4.75 -12.95
C ILE A 125 9.59 -3.69 -14.04
N LYS A 126 8.40 -3.13 -14.23
CA LYS A 126 8.06 -2.16 -15.28
C LYS A 126 8.32 -0.71 -14.84
N SER A 127 8.11 0.24 -15.75
CA SER A 127 8.44 1.66 -15.57
C SER A 127 7.74 2.35 -14.39
N GLY A 128 6.52 1.97 -14.05
CA GLY A 128 5.76 2.52 -12.92
C GLY A 128 6.20 2.01 -11.53
N TRP A 129 7.16 1.10 -11.49
CA TRP A 129 7.70 0.56 -10.25
C TRP A 129 9.17 0.97 -10.08
N HIS A 130 9.46 1.70 -9.00
CA HIS A 130 10.78 2.16 -8.63
C HIS A 130 11.33 1.36 -7.45
N LEU A 131 12.52 0.80 -7.63
CA LEU A 131 13.33 0.22 -6.56
C LEU A 131 14.32 1.31 -6.12
N LEU A 132 14.15 1.79 -4.90
CA LEU A 132 14.81 3.01 -4.42
C LEU A 132 15.96 2.69 -3.46
N THR A 133 17.10 3.34 -3.70
CA THR A 133 18.29 3.27 -2.84
C THR A 133 18.84 4.67 -2.57
N GLY A 134 19.64 4.82 -1.52
CA GLY A 134 20.22 6.09 -1.12
C GLY A 134 20.97 6.00 0.20
N ASP A 135 21.07 7.11 0.91
CA ASP A 135 21.64 7.14 2.25
C ASP A 135 20.80 6.29 3.23
N LYS A 136 21.45 5.42 4.00
CA LYS A 136 20.79 4.49 4.90
C LYS A 136 20.01 5.21 5.99
N ILE A 137 20.61 6.24 6.60
CA ILE A 137 19.97 7.00 7.68
C ILE A 137 18.71 7.70 7.15
N ALA A 138 18.80 8.29 5.95
CA ALA A 138 17.66 8.94 5.31
C ALA A 138 16.53 7.95 4.97
N LEU A 139 16.87 6.76 4.43
CA LEU A 139 15.89 5.70 4.13
C LEU A 139 15.17 5.21 5.39
N TYR A 140 15.91 5.03 6.48
CA TYR A 140 15.37 4.53 7.75
C TYR A 140 14.55 5.60 8.47
N LYS A 141 15.01 6.86 8.46
CA LYS A 141 14.21 7.97 8.96
C LYS A 141 12.89 8.06 8.20
N PHE A 142 12.93 8.03 6.88
CA PHE A 142 11.73 8.08 6.04
C PHE A 142 10.74 6.94 6.35
N ALA A 143 11.25 5.72 6.62
CA ALA A 143 10.41 4.60 7.02
C ALA A 143 9.64 4.86 8.32
N ARG A 144 10.32 5.43 9.32
CA ARG A 144 9.79 5.61 10.67
C ARG A 144 8.93 6.86 10.81
N THR A 145 9.40 7.98 10.26
CA THR A 145 8.74 9.28 10.47
C THR A 145 7.70 9.60 9.42
N ASP A 146 7.94 9.23 8.18
CA ASP A 146 7.10 9.64 7.05
C ASP A 146 6.13 8.53 6.63
N LEU A 147 6.60 7.32 6.39
CA LEU A 147 5.75 6.19 6.02
C LEU A 147 5.17 5.46 7.25
N MET A 148 5.75 5.63 8.43
CA MET A 148 5.33 4.97 9.68
C MET A 148 5.14 3.44 9.52
N ILE A 149 5.98 2.81 8.70
CA ILE A 149 5.92 1.38 8.38
C ILE A 149 6.60 0.53 9.46
N ASP A 150 7.60 1.09 10.13
CA ASP A 150 8.34 0.44 11.21
C ASP A 150 8.24 1.28 12.47
N ALA A 151 7.68 0.69 13.53
CA ALA A 151 7.55 1.32 14.84
C ALA A 151 8.76 1.05 15.75
N THR A 152 9.76 0.28 15.30
CA THR A 152 10.95 0.01 16.10
C THR A 152 11.88 1.21 16.13
N ASP A 153 12.36 1.56 17.32
CA ASP A 153 13.38 2.60 17.48
C ASP A 153 14.71 2.16 16.87
N GLY A 154 15.39 3.10 16.23
CA GLY A 154 16.71 2.86 15.63
C GLY A 154 17.24 4.11 14.96
N ASP A 155 18.55 4.13 14.69
CA ASP A 155 19.28 5.28 14.15
C ASP A 155 19.80 5.07 12.72
N GLY A 156 19.52 3.90 12.12
CA GLY A 156 20.07 3.51 10.82
C GLY A 156 21.51 2.99 10.87
N GLY A 157 22.05 2.80 12.08
CA GLY A 157 23.40 2.27 12.30
C GLY A 157 23.57 0.80 11.88
N PRO A 158 24.78 0.23 12.06
CA PRO A 158 25.09 -1.13 11.59
C PRO A 158 24.21 -2.23 12.17
N GLY A 159 23.69 -2.04 13.38
CA GLY A 159 22.81 -3.00 14.07
C GLY A 159 21.32 -2.80 13.80
N ASP A 160 20.96 -1.71 13.13
CA ASP A 160 19.58 -1.38 12.83
C ASP A 160 19.18 -2.00 11.48
N PHE A 161 18.11 -2.81 11.49
CA PHE A 161 17.61 -3.44 10.28
C PHE A 161 16.07 -3.48 10.29
N ILE A 162 15.47 -2.70 9.41
CA ILE A 162 14.01 -2.66 9.26
C ILE A 162 13.49 -3.99 8.69
N HIS A 163 12.57 -4.61 9.41
CA HIS A 163 11.87 -5.81 8.98
C HIS A 163 10.38 -5.52 8.91
N SER A 164 9.90 -5.11 7.76
CA SER A 164 8.47 -4.89 7.56
C SER A 164 7.97 -5.60 6.31
N GLU A 165 6.84 -6.27 6.45
CA GLU A 165 6.09 -6.84 5.32
C GLU A 165 4.91 -5.96 4.89
N TYR A 166 4.76 -4.80 5.55
CA TYR A 166 3.66 -3.89 5.28
C TYR A 166 3.89 -2.99 4.07
N LEU A 167 2.81 -2.76 3.34
CA LEU A 167 2.70 -1.82 2.24
C LEU A 167 1.80 -0.67 2.68
N ALA A 168 2.27 0.57 2.52
CA ALA A 168 1.48 1.77 2.72
C ALA A 168 0.80 2.18 1.41
N LEU A 169 -0.49 2.47 1.45
CA LEU A 169 -1.26 3.07 0.37
C LEU A 169 -1.36 4.58 0.62
N ILE A 170 -0.94 5.38 -0.35
CA ILE A 170 -0.83 6.83 -0.23
C ILE A 170 -1.68 7.47 -1.34
N ASP A 171 -2.45 8.48 -0.97
CA ASP A 171 -3.32 9.21 -1.89
C ASP A 171 -2.60 10.35 -2.65
N PRO A 172 -3.24 10.96 -3.65
CA PRO A 172 -2.67 12.06 -4.44
C PRO A 172 -2.31 13.33 -3.65
N LEU A 173 -2.77 13.45 -2.41
CA LEU A 173 -2.44 14.53 -1.47
C LEU A 173 -1.38 14.11 -0.44
N HIS A 174 -0.76 12.94 -0.65
CA HIS A 174 0.28 12.35 0.18
C HIS A 174 -0.17 11.90 1.57
N HIS A 175 -1.47 11.69 1.80
CA HIS A 175 -1.95 11.08 3.03
C HIS A 175 -1.87 9.56 2.97
N ILE A 176 -1.49 8.93 4.06
CA ILE A 176 -1.52 7.48 4.20
C ILE A 176 -2.96 7.05 4.42
N ARG A 177 -3.47 6.17 3.56
CA ARG A 177 -4.87 5.74 3.55
C ARG A 177 -5.06 4.28 3.97
N GLY A 178 -3.97 3.54 4.14
CA GLY A 178 -4.01 2.18 4.62
C GLY A 178 -2.65 1.53 4.72
N TYR A 179 -2.58 0.48 5.56
CA TYR A 179 -1.46 -0.45 5.64
C TYR A 179 -1.96 -1.86 5.38
N TYR A 180 -1.20 -2.62 4.60
CA TYR A 180 -1.59 -3.94 4.15
C TYR A 180 -0.41 -4.90 4.25
N LYS A 181 -0.65 -6.08 4.76
CA LYS A 181 0.36 -7.12 4.83
C LYS A 181 0.66 -7.65 3.42
N GLY A 182 1.82 -7.25 2.87
CA GLY A 182 2.18 -7.55 1.49
C GLY A 182 2.48 -9.03 1.22
N THR A 183 2.60 -9.86 2.26
CA THR A 183 2.74 -11.31 2.15
C THR A 183 1.39 -12.05 2.13
N ASP A 184 0.30 -11.37 2.49
CA ASP A 184 -1.06 -11.91 2.56
C ASP A 184 -1.86 -11.52 1.32
N GLU A 185 -2.37 -12.51 0.59
CA GLU A 185 -3.13 -12.28 -0.63
C GLU A 185 -4.45 -11.56 -0.37
N GLY A 186 -5.13 -11.87 0.74
CA GLY A 186 -6.39 -11.22 1.12
C GLY A 186 -6.19 -9.73 1.42
N GLU A 187 -5.11 -9.40 2.13
CA GLU A 187 -4.75 -8.00 2.41
C GLU A 187 -4.38 -7.24 1.14
N VAL A 188 -3.66 -7.87 0.20
CA VAL A 188 -3.34 -7.24 -1.09
C VAL A 188 -4.59 -7.09 -1.96
N ASN A 189 -5.54 -8.04 -1.93
CA ASN A 189 -6.83 -7.86 -2.60
C ASN A 189 -7.63 -6.70 -1.98
N ARG A 190 -7.59 -6.53 -0.66
CA ARG A 190 -8.17 -5.36 0.02
C ARG A 190 -7.50 -4.06 -0.42
N MET A 191 -6.17 -4.04 -0.53
CA MET A 191 -5.43 -2.89 -1.05
C MET A 191 -5.85 -2.53 -2.48
N ILE A 192 -5.99 -3.51 -3.37
CA ILE A 192 -6.46 -3.32 -4.75
C ILE A 192 -7.87 -2.71 -4.77
N HIS A 193 -8.76 -3.20 -3.93
CA HIS A 193 -10.10 -2.62 -3.78
C HIS A 193 -10.03 -1.16 -3.29
N ASP A 194 -9.19 -0.87 -2.31
CA ASP A 194 -9.04 0.46 -1.74
C ASP A 194 -8.35 1.43 -2.71
N ILE A 195 -7.44 0.96 -3.58
CA ILE A 195 -6.93 1.73 -4.73
C ILE A 195 -8.08 2.20 -5.62
N ASN A 196 -9.02 1.32 -5.97
CA ASN A 196 -10.18 1.69 -6.80
C ASN A 196 -11.08 2.71 -6.08
N ARG A 197 -11.25 2.63 -4.76
CA ARG A 197 -11.97 3.63 -3.97
C ARG A 197 -11.30 5.00 -4.05
N LEU A 198 -9.95 5.05 -3.91
CA LEU A 198 -9.20 6.30 -4.06
C LEU A 198 -9.33 6.88 -5.47
N LYS A 199 -9.32 6.04 -6.51
CA LYS A 199 -9.54 6.52 -7.89
C LYS A 199 -10.89 7.19 -8.05
N ILE A 200 -11.94 6.64 -7.46
CA ILE A 200 -13.28 7.25 -7.44
C ILE A 200 -13.26 8.55 -6.63
N GLU A 201 -12.65 8.55 -5.44
CA GLU A 201 -12.56 9.72 -4.56
C GLU A 201 -11.86 10.90 -5.22
N PHE A 202 -10.78 10.64 -5.97
CA PHE A 202 -9.94 11.66 -6.61
C PHE A 202 -10.22 11.84 -8.12
N LYS A 203 -11.18 11.12 -8.69
CA LYS A 203 -11.58 11.18 -10.12
C LYS A 203 -10.40 10.90 -11.08
N LEU A 204 -9.61 9.86 -10.79
CA LEU A 204 -8.44 9.42 -11.56
C LEU A 204 -8.80 8.34 -12.58
#